data_3cbf317eda9b14a05dd0e4163458965a
#
_entry.id   3cbf317eda9b14a05dd0e4163458965a
#
_cell.length_a   1.000
_cell.length_b   1.000
_cell.length_c   1.000
_cell.angle_alpha   90.00
_cell.angle_beta   90.00
_cell.angle_gamma   90.00
#
_symmetry.space_group_name_H-M   'P 1'
#
loop_
_entity.id
_entity.type
_entity.pdbx_description
1 polymer ?
#
loop_
_entity_poly.entity_id
_entity_poly.type
_entity_poly.pdbx_seq_one_letter_code
_entity_poly.pdbx_strand_id
1 'polypeptide(L)'
;MRAPALLLALFLAGNALADGVDVGKPSSVRNLVPAGVLERQAQQEYDQLKRQAAAKRALGPDDHPQVRRLRAIAARMIPFVDRFNPRARQWQWEVNLIGSRQINAFCMPGGKIAVYTGILDTLKLTDDEVAIVMGHEIAHALREHARERAAKSQLTQLGANVLGELVGGGRYAGALQLGGSPLSLPFSRD
;
A
#
# COMPACT_ATOMS: atom_id res chain seq x y z
N MET A 1 52.25 31.67 39.91
CA MET A 1 50.80 31.37 39.93
C MET A 1 50.33 31.34 38.50
N ARG A 2 50.04 30.14 38.00
CA ARG A 2 49.57 29.90 36.58
C ARG A 2 48.09 29.54 36.66
N ALA A 3 47.24 30.36 35.99
CA ALA A 3 45.81 30.11 35.86
C ALA A 3 45.56 29.04 34.77
N PRO A 4 44.66 28.09 34.96
CA PRO A 4 44.28 27.14 33.90
C PRO A 4 43.24 27.80 32.98
N ALA A 5 43.51 27.77 31.67
CA ALA A 5 42.56 28.13 30.63
C ALA A 5 41.48 27.04 30.50
N LEU A 6 40.24 27.45 30.75
CA LEU A 6 39.05 26.59 30.59
C LEU A 6 38.66 26.57 29.10
N LEU A 7 38.95 25.48 28.41
CA LEU A 7 38.47 25.22 27.04
C LEU A 7 36.98 24.84 27.10
N LEU A 8 36.12 25.78 26.71
CA LEU A 8 34.68 25.53 26.48
C LEU A 8 34.50 24.89 25.12
N ALA A 9 34.33 23.57 25.10
CA ALA A 9 33.96 22.80 23.90
C ALA A 9 32.49 23.04 23.56
N LEU A 10 32.24 23.85 22.54
CA LEU A 10 30.89 24.08 21.97
C LEU A 10 30.50 22.84 21.14
N PHE A 11 29.66 21.98 21.71
CA PHE A 11 28.99 20.93 20.96
C PHE A 11 27.94 21.57 20.05
N LEU A 12 28.29 21.75 18.78
CA LEU A 12 27.32 21.97 17.72
C LEU A 12 26.55 20.67 17.50
N ALA A 13 25.38 20.56 18.13
CA ALA A 13 24.40 19.55 17.76
C ALA A 13 23.90 19.86 16.34
N GLY A 14 24.57 19.32 15.34
CA GLY A 14 24.06 19.29 13.99
C GLY A 14 22.75 18.52 13.99
N ASN A 15 21.62 19.21 13.73
CA ASN A 15 20.38 18.55 13.36
C ASN A 15 20.66 17.80 12.05
N ALA A 16 20.91 16.51 12.12
CA ALA A 16 20.85 15.63 10.98
C ALA A 16 19.39 15.62 10.53
N LEU A 17 19.04 16.47 9.58
CA LEU A 17 17.82 16.31 8.80
C LEU A 17 18.02 14.99 8.07
N ALA A 18 17.35 13.94 8.53
CA ALA A 18 17.25 12.71 7.80
C ALA A 18 16.39 13.01 6.57
N ASP A 19 17.01 13.49 5.49
CA ASP A 19 16.39 13.47 4.19
C ASP A 19 16.14 12.00 3.85
N GLY A 20 14.87 11.64 3.77
CA GLY A 20 14.46 10.29 3.40
C GLY A 20 15.04 9.91 2.03
N VAL A 21 15.14 8.62 1.76
CA VAL A 21 15.61 8.11 0.46
C VAL A 21 14.77 8.73 -0.65
N ASP A 22 15.42 9.37 -1.65
CA ASP A 22 14.74 9.82 -2.87
C ASP A 22 14.26 8.57 -3.65
N VAL A 23 12.97 8.33 -3.59
CA VAL A 23 12.31 7.20 -4.26
C VAL A 23 11.88 7.54 -5.69
N GLY A 24 12.31 8.68 -6.22
CA GLY A 24 11.97 9.17 -7.57
C GLY A 24 10.52 9.62 -7.72
N LYS A 25 10.21 10.21 -8.87
CA LYS A 25 8.84 10.65 -9.18
C LYS A 25 7.98 9.46 -9.64
N PRO A 26 6.70 9.39 -9.24
CA PRO A 26 5.79 8.39 -9.76
C PRO A 26 5.65 8.52 -11.28
N SER A 27 5.50 7.38 -11.99
CA SER A 27 5.32 7.35 -13.44
C SER A 27 4.10 8.15 -13.90
N SER A 28 4.24 8.97 -14.95
CA SER A 28 3.14 9.73 -15.55
C SER A 28 2.06 8.85 -16.20
N VAL A 29 2.42 7.60 -16.55
CA VAL A 29 1.48 6.61 -17.12
C VAL A 29 0.26 6.39 -16.23
N ARG A 30 0.41 6.50 -14.92
CA ARG A 30 -0.71 6.39 -13.97
C ARG A 30 -1.86 7.37 -14.30
N ASN A 31 -1.58 8.52 -14.92
CA ASN A 31 -2.59 9.53 -15.23
C ASN A 31 -3.63 9.07 -16.27
N LEU A 32 -3.39 7.98 -16.97
CA LEU A 32 -4.36 7.35 -17.87
C LEU A 32 -5.57 6.75 -17.12
N VAL A 33 -5.41 6.45 -15.83
CA VAL A 33 -6.48 5.92 -14.98
C VAL A 33 -6.86 6.97 -13.95
N PRO A 34 -8.11 7.44 -13.88
CA PRO A 34 -8.54 8.40 -12.87
C PRO A 34 -8.43 7.83 -11.46
N ALA A 35 -7.75 8.53 -10.54
CA ALA A 35 -7.51 8.04 -9.18
C ALA A 35 -8.80 7.69 -8.43
N GLY A 36 -9.83 8.55 -8.53
CA GLY A 36 -11.12 8.31 -7.86
C GLY A 36 -11.88 7.08 -8.37
N VAL A 37 -11.64 6.64 -9.61
CA VAL A 37 -12.21 5.37 -10.12
C VAL A 37 -11.60 4.21 -9.36
N LEU A 38 -10.28 4.19 -9.23
CA LEU A 38 -9.57 3.13 -8.55
C LEU A 38 -9.85 3.10 -7.03
N GLU A 39 -9.98 4.28 -6.42
CA GLU A 39 -10.35 4.40 -5.00
C GLU A 39 -11.75 3.82 -4.73
N ARG A 40 -12.74 4.10 -5.61
CA ARG A 40 -14.08 3.51 -5.48
C ARG A 40 -14.08 2.00 -5.68
N GLN A 41 -13.32 1.52 -6.66
CA GLN A 41 -13.18 0.09 -6.92
C GLN A 41 -12.53 -0.62 -5.72
N ALA A 42 -11.44 -0.06 -5.20
CA ALA A 42 -10.78 -0.56 -4.01
C ALA A 42 -11.72 -0.61 -2.80
N GLN A 43 -12.57 0.40 -2.63
CA GLN A 43 -13.59 0.38 -1.57
C GLN A 43 -14.54 -0.81 -1.73
N GLN A 44 -15.06 -1.03 -2.94
CA GLN A 44 -16.00 -2.14 -3.21
C GLN A 44 -15.36 -3.50 -2.94
N GLU A 45 -14.11 -3.69 -3.39
CA GLU A 45 -13.34 -4.92 -3.18
C GLU A 45 -13.04 -5.15 -1.69
N TYR A 46 -12.66 -4.09 -1.00
CA TYR A 46 -12.41 -4.16 0.43
C TYR A 46 -13.66 -4.50 1.23
N ASP A 47 -14.82 -3.92 0.87
CA ASP A 47 -16.10 -4.27 1.48
C ASP A 47 -16.50 -5.71 1.18
N GLN A 48 -16.22 -6.20 -0.02
CA GLN A 48 -16.43 -7.60 -0.36
C GLN A 48 -15.53 -8.53 0.46
N LEU A 49 -14.25 -8.19 0.62
CA LEU A 49 -13.32 -8.92 1.48
C LEU A 49 -13.83 -9.00 2.93
N LYS A 50 -14.28 -7.86 3.49
CA LYS A 50 -14.84 -7.84 4.86
C LYS A 50 -16.08 -8.72 4.98
N ARG A 51 -17.00 -8.65 4.02
CA ARG A 51 -18.19 -9.52 4.00
C ARG A 51 -17.82 -11.01 3.94
N GLN A 52 -16.87 -11.38 3.09
CA GLN A 52 -16.39 -12.76 3.00
C GLN A 52 -15.70 -13.23 4.28
N ALA A 53 -14.87 -12.37 4.88
CA ALA A 53 -14.22 -12.66 6.14
C ALA A 53 -15.24 -12.81 7.29
N ALA A 54 -16.24 -11.93 7.36
CA ALA A 54 -17.31 -12.00 8.36
C ALA A 54 -18.13 -13.29 8.23
N ALA A 55 -18.51 -13.67 7.00
CA ALA A 55 -19.24 -14.92 6.75
C ALA A 55 -18.47 -16.17 7.20
N LYS A 56 -17.14 -16.11 7.16
CA LYS A 56 -16.24 -17.18 7.63
C LYS A 56 -15.83 -17.02 9.10
N ARG A 57 -16.39 -16.03 9.83
CA ARG A 57 -15.98 -15.65 11.19
C ARG A 57 -14.48 -15.33 11.28
N ALA A 58 -13.91 -14.81 10.22
CA ALA A 58 -12.50 -14.47 10.09
C ALA A 58 -12.25 -12.96 10.10
N LEU A 59 -13.28 -12.12 10.24
CA LEU A 59 -13.11 -10.68 10.46
C LEU A 59 -12.92 -10.42 11.94
N GLY A 60 -11.78 -9.80 12.31
CA GLY A 60 -11.52 -9.42 13.69
C GLY A 60 -12.54 -8.38 14.17
N PRO A 61 -13.25 -8.62 15.30
CA PRO A 61 -14.17 -7.65 15.86
C PRO A 61 -13.43 -6.41 16.37
N ASP A 62 -14.13 -5.27 16.44
CA ASP A 62 -13.53 -3.97 16.76
C ASP A 62 -12.84 -3.93 18.14
N ASP A 63 -13.35 -4.70 19.09
CA ASP A 63 -12.81 -4.84 20.44
C ASP A 63 -11.66 -5.84 20.55
N HIS A 64 -11.31 -6.55 19.49
CA HIS A 64 -10.20 -7.49 19.49
C HIS A 64 -8.87 -6.76 19.79
N PRO A 65 -8.03 -7.26 20.73
CA PRO A 65 -6.79 -6.58 21.13
C PRO A 65 -5.87 -6.25 19.94
N GLN A 66 -5.73 -7.15 18.99
CA GLN A 66 -4.90 -6.92 17.80
C GLN A 66 -5.51 -5.87 16.86
N VAL A 67 -6.84 -5.79 16.72
CA VAL A 67 -7.48 -4.73 15.91
C VAL A 67 -7.20 -3.37 16.53
N ARG A 68 -7.37 -3.24 17.85
CA ARG A 68 -7.04 -1.99 18.56
C ARG A 68 -5.56 -1.63 18.43
N ARG A 69 -4.66 -2.62 18.56
CA ARG A 69 -3.22 -2.45 18.38
C ARG A 69 -2.90 -1.92 16.98
N LEU A 70 -3.40 -2.55 15.91
CA LEU A 70 -3.17 -2.14 14.53
C LEU A 70 -3.69 -0.74 14.25
N ARG A 71 -4.89 -0.40 14.75
CA ARG A 71 -5.48 0.94 14.61
C ARG A 71 -4.68 2.00 15.36
N ALA A 72 -4.15 1.69 16.54
CA ALA A 72 -3.28 2.60 17.29
C ALA A 72 -1.96 2.88 16.54
N ILE A 73 -1.39 1.87 15.89
CA ILE A 73 -0.20 2.03 15.04
C ILE A 73 -0.52 2.91 13.84
N ALA A 74 -1.60 2.62 13.10
CA ALA A 74 -2.03 3.40 11.94
C ALA A 74 -2.31 4.87 12.31
N ALA A 75 -2.97 5.11 13.45
CA ALA A 75 -3.29 6.46 13.92
C ALA A 75 -2.06 7.35 14.15
N ARG A 76 -0.90 6.74 14.45
CA ARG A 76 0.38 7.48 14.58
C ARG A 76 0.99 7.84 13.21
N MET A 77 0.63 7.15 12.13
CA MET A 77 1.22 7.30 10.80
C MET A 77 0.37 8.17 9.87
N ILE A 78 -0.95 8.02 9.93
CA ILE A 78 -1.92 8.70 9.05
C ILE A 78 -1.76 10.23 9.04
N PRO A 79 -1.47 10.94 10.15
CA PRO A 79 -1.30 12.38 10.12
C PRO A 79 -0.18 12.91 9.22
N PHE A 80 0.73 12.03 8.78
CA PHE A 80 1.90 12.42 7.98
C PHE A 80 1.79 12.05 6.49
N VAL A 81 0.72 11.39 6.06
CA VAL A 81 0.59 10.84 4.69
C VAL A 81 0.40 11.89 3.61
N ASP A 82 -0.15 13.04 3.96
CA ASP A 82 -0.50 14.10 3.00
C ASP A 82 0.73 14.77 2.38
N ARG A 83 1.87 14.76 3.07
CA ARG A 83 3.15 15.26 2.52
C ARG A 83 3.62 14.43 1.32
N PHE A 84 3.19 13.16 1.22
CA PHE A 84 3.55 12.26 0.14
C PHE A 84 2.48 12.19 -0.96
N ASN A 85 1.20 12.37 -0.58
CA ASN A 85 0.08 12.42 -1.51
C ASN A 85 -1.05 13.29 -0.92
N PRO A 86 -1.26 14.52 -1.44
CA PRO A 86 -2.30 15.42 -0.93
C PRO A 86 -3.73 14.84 -0.98
N ARG A 87 -4.00 13.88 -1.88
CA ARG A 87 -5.30 13.20 -1.95
C ARG A 87 -5.57 12.35 -0.73
N ALA A 88 -4.52 11.86 -0.05
CA ALA A 88 -4.64 11.01 1.13
C ALA A 88 -5.34 11.68 2.32
N ARG A 89 -5.44 13.03 2.32
CA ARG A 89 -6.27 13.79 3.28
C ARG A 89 -7.76 13.47 3.18
N GLN A 90 -8.21 13.09 1.99
CA GLN A 90 -9.62 12.80 1.70
C GLN A 90 -9.94 11.31 1.82
N TRP A 91 -8.94 10.47 2.03
CA TRP A 91 -9.12 9.04 2.14
C TRP A 91 -9.82 8.67 3.46
N GLN A 92 -10.74 7.74 3.36
CA GLN A 92 -11.39 7.16 4.53
C GLN A 92 -10.57 5.97 5.02
N TRP A 93 -9.57 6.25 5.84
CA TRP A 93 -8.66 5.26 6.39
C TRP A 93 -9.40 4.22 7.20
N GLU A 94 -9.14 2.97 6.92
CA GLU A 94 -9.78 1.84 7.59
C GLU A 94 -8.75 0.72 7.79
N VAL A 95 -8.72 0.14 9.00
CA VAL A 95 -7.79 -0.94 9.37
C VAL A 95 -8.58 -2.10 9.93
N ASN A 96 -8.44 -3.27 9.29
CA ASN A 96 -9.07 -4.51 9.72
C ASN A 96 -8.07 -5.67 9.83
N LEU A 97 -8.35 -6.58 10.75
CA LEU A 97 -7.64 -7.83 10.93
C LEU A 97 -8.43 -8.97 10.25
N ILE A 98 -7.76 -9.74 9.41
CA ILE A 98 -8.37 -10.88 8.71
C ILE A 98 -7.74 -12.17 9.22
N GLY A 99 -8.57 -13.08 9.72
CA GLY A 99 -8.17 -14.40 10.17
C GLY A 99 -7.74 -15.27 8.98
N SER A 100 -6.45 -15.43 8.78
CA SER A 100 -5.87 -16.23 7.72
C SER A 100 -4.45 -16.64 8.08
N ARG A 101 -4.01 -17.82 7.61
CA ARG A 101 -2.63 -18.29 7.78
C ARG A 101 -1.64 -17.60 6.83
N GLN A 102 -2.14 -16.82 5.88
CA GLN A 102 -1.27 -16.10 4.95
C GLN A 102 -0.42 -15.07 5.71
N ILE A 103 0.88 -15.06 5.41
CA ILE A 103 1.81 -14.03 5.90
C ILE A 103 1.67 -12.84 4.96
N ASN A 104 0.69 -11.97 5.22
CA ASN A 104 0.36 -10.87 4.33
C ASN A 104 -0.24 -9.67 5.08
N ALA A 105 -0.01 -8.50 4.50
CA ALA A 105 -0.71 -7.24 4.81
C ALA A 105 -0.80 -6.44 3.52
N PHE A 106 -1.73 -5.51 3.40
CA PHE A 106 -1.82 -4.61 2.25
C PHE A 106 -2.53 -3.31 2.58
N CYS A 107 -2.29 -2.29 1.76
CA CYS A 107 -3.05 -1.04 1.73
C CYS A 107 -3.54 -0.77 0.31
N MET A 108 -4.87 -0.77 0.12
CA MET A 108 -5.50 -0.44 -1.16
C MET A 108 -5.66 1.08 -1.32
N PRO A 109 -5.85 1.58 -2.56
CA PRO A 109 -6.21 2.97 -2.81
C PRO A 109 -7.39 3.43 -1.94
N GLY A 110 -7.35 4.66 -1.46
CA GLY A 110 -8.36 5.15 -0.52
C GLY A 110 -8.10 4.81 0.94
N GLY A 111 -6.92 4.25 1.28
CA GLY A 111 -6.50 4.01 2.66
C GLY A 111 -7.12 2.77 3.31
N LYS A 112 -7.41 1.71 2.54
CA LYS A 112 -8.00 0.47 3.03
C LYS A 112 -6.93 -0.55 3.40
N ILE A 113 -6.68 -0.73 4.69
CA ILE A 113 -5.60 -1.56 5.23
C ILE A 113 -6.17 -2.86 5.78
N ALA A 114 -5.64 -3.99 5.34
CA ALA A 114 -5.88 -5.28 5.96
C ALA A 114 -4.57 -5.92 6.39
N VAL A 115 -4.59 -6.51 7.59
CA VAL A 115 -3.49 -7.31 8.12
C VAL A 115 -4.03 -8.70 8.40
N TYR A 116 -3.33 -9.72 7.92
CA TYR A 116 -3.71 -11.10 8.19
C TYR A 116 -3.11 -11.59 9.51
N THR A 117 -3.85 -12.44 10.23
CA THR A 117 -3.33 -13.01 11.49
C THR A 117 -2.03 -13.77 11.27
N GLY A 118 -1.87 -14.43 10.12
CA GLY A 118 -0.68 -15.20 9.79
C GLY A 118 0.63 -14.42 9.85
N ILE A 119 0.64 -13.13 9.46
CA ILE A 119 1.87 -12.33 9.57
C ILE A 119 2.21 -12.02 11.04
N LEU A 120 1.19 -11.76 11.87
CA LEU A 120 1.39 -11.46 13.29
C LEU A 120 1.79 -12.71 14.07
N ASP A 121 1.10 -13.83 13.82
CA ASP A 121 1.26 -15.07 14.56
C ASP A 121 2.56 -15.81 14.21
N THR A 122 2.94 -15.78 12.92
CA THR A 122 4.15 -16.48 12.45
C THR A 122 5.41 -15.71 12.75
N LEU A 123 5.41 -14.39 12.52
CA LEU A 123 6.61 -13.57 12.65
C LEU A 123 6.75 -12.95 14.05
N LYS A 124 5.71 -13.03 14.90
CA LYS A 124 5.72 -12.49 16.27
C LYS A 124 6.13 -11.02 16.33
N LEU A 125 5.64 -10.22 15.35
CA LEU A 125 6.07 -8.84 15.16
C LEU A 125 5.79 -7.95 16.37
N THR A 126 6.78 -7.15 16.75
CA THR A 126 6.66 -6.02 17.67
C THR A 126 5.84 -4.89 17.05
N ASP A 127 5.47 -3.87 17.83
CA ASP A 127 4.73 -2.71 17.32
C ASP A 127 5.52 -1.94 16.26
N ASP A 128 6.83 -1.81 16.43
CA ASP A 128 7.69 -1.10 15.48
C ASP A 128 7.83 -1.89 14.17
N GLU A 129 7.95 -3.21 14.22
CA GLU A 129 7.98 -4.06 13.02
C GLU A 129 6.65 -4.04 12.29
N VAL A 130 5.51 -4.06 13.00
CA VAL A 130 4.18 -3.88 12.40
C VAL A 130 4.07 -2.50 11.76
N ALA A 131 4.61 -1.44 12.41
CA ALA A 131 4.60 -0.10 11.85
C ALA A 131 5.45 -0.03 10.56
N ILE A 132 6.60 -0.71 10.49
CA ILE A 132 7.42 -0.78 9.28
C ILE A 132 6.66 -1.46 8.15
N VAL A 133 6.05 -2.63 8.40
CA VAL A 133 5.23 -3.34 7.40
C VAL A 133 4.07 -2.47 6.93
N MET A 134 3.30 -1.92 7.87
CA MET A 134 2.16 -1.06 7.54
C MET A 134 2.59 0.19 6.78
N GLY A 135 3.70 0.82 7.15
CA GLY A 135 4.28 1.97 6.47
C GLY A 135 4.68 1.66 5.03
N HIS A 136 5.25 0.48 4.79
CA HIS A 136 5.56 0.00 3.46
C HIS A 136 4.31 -0.12 2.59
N GLU A 137 3.25 -0.75 3.10
CA GLU A 137 1.98 -0.90 2.38
C GLU A 137 1.28 0.45 2.13
N ILE A 138 1.29 1.34 3.12
CA ILE A 138 0.80 2.72 2.97
C ILE A 138 1.59 3.45 1.89
N ALA A 139 2.91 3.32 1.84
CA ALA A 139 3.74 3.96 0.83
C ALA A 139 3.37 3.49 -0.59
N HIS A 140 3.08 2.21 -0.80
CA HIS A 140 2.57 1.70 -2.08
C HIS A 140 1.26 2.38 -2.51
N ALA A 141 0.33 2.58 -1.58
CA ALA A 141 -0.93 3.28 -1.86
C ALA A 141 -0.70 4.78 -2.16
N LEU A 142 0.13 5.47 -1.36
CA LEU A 142 0.47 6.88 -1.54
C LEU A 142 1.17 7.16 -2.87
N ARG A 143 2.03 6.25 -3.31
CA ARG A 143 2.72 6.33 -4.61
C ARG A 143 1.84 5.90 -5.77
N GLU A 144 0.61 5.48 -5.51
CA GLU A 144 -0.38 5.04 -6.50
C GLU A 144 0.13 3.89 -7.40
N HIS A 145 0.91 2.95 -6.85
CA HIS A 145 1.45 1.82 -7.61
C HIS A 145 0.34 0.96 -8.25
N ALA A 146 -0.81 0.80 -7.60
CA ALA A 146 -1.96 0.11 -8.19
C ALA A 146 -2.49 0.84 -9.43
N ARG A 147 -2.50 2.18 -9.41
CA ARG A 147 -2.93 3.03 -10.53
C ARG A 147 -1.95 2.93 -11.71
N GLU A 148 -0.66 2.90 -11.42
CA GLU A 148 0.38 2.71 -12.43
C GLU A 148 0.26 1.33 -13.10
N ARG A 149 0.08 0.26 -12.31
CA ARG A 149 -0.13 -1.10 -12.84
C ARG A 149 -1.38 -1.19 -13.71
N ALA A 150 -2.49 -0.62 -13.27
CA ALA A 150 -3.74 -0.59 -14.05
C ALA A 150 -3.55 0.13 -15.38
N ALA A 151 -2.86 1.27 -15.39
CA ALA A 151 -2.55 2.02 -16.60
C ALA A 151 -1.64 1.24 -17.55
N LYS A 152 -0.59 0.60 -17.04
CA LYS A 152 0.29 -0.26 -17.84
C LYS A 152 -0.45 -1.44 -18.44
N SER A 153 -1.34 -2.09 -17.68
CA SER A 153 -2.18 -3.18 -18.17
C SER A 153 -3.08 -2.74 -19.31
N GLN A 154 -3.73 -1.57 -19.19
CA GLN A 154 -4.56 -1.02 -20.27
C GLN A 154 -3.76 -0.74 -21.55
N LEU A 155 -2.56 -0.16 -21.42
CA LEU A 155 -1.68 0.07 -22.57
C LEU A 155 -1.24 -1.24 -23.23
N THR A 156 -0.92 -2.26 -22.44
CA THR A 156 -0.53 -3.58 -22.97
C THR A 156 -1.70 -4.22 -23.73
N GLN A 157 -2.92 -4.14 -23.19
CA GLN A 157 -4.12 -4.67 -23.85
C GLN A 157 -4.43 -3.93 -25.15
N LEU A 158 -4.33 -2.59 -25.15
CA LEU A 158 -4.51 -1.80 -26.38
C LEU A 158 -3.45 -2.14 -27.43
N GLY A 159 -2.18 -2.26 -27.04
CA GLY A 159 -1.11 -2.66 -27.93
C GLY A 159 -1.31 -4.07 -28.50
N ALA A 160 -1.76 -5.00 -27.69
CA ALA A 160 -2.05 -6.37 -28.13
C ALA A 160 -3.24 -6.41 -29.11
N ASN A 161 -4.28 -5.61 -28.87
CA ASN A 161 -5.44 -5.52 -29.76
C ASN A 161 -5.05 -4.93 -31.14
N VAL A 162 -4.26 -3.84 -31.15
CA VAL A 162 -3.78 -3.20 -32.40
C VAL A 162 -2.90 -4.17 -33.18
N LEU A 163 -1.98 -4.90 -32.53
CA LEU A 163 -1.17 -5.91 -33.17
C LEU A 163 -1.99 -7.10 -33.69
N GLY A 164 -3.02 -7.51 -32.96
CA GLY A 164 -3.94 -8.56 -33.37
C GLY A 164 -4.73 -8.20 -34.63
N GLU A 165 -5.13 -6.93 -34.77
CA GLU A 165 -5.78 -6.42 -35.99
C GLU A 165 -4.81 -6.31 -37.17
N LEU A 166 -3.56 -5.88 -36.92
CA LEU A 166 -2.54 -5.73 -37.97
C LEU A 166 -2.01 -7.06 -38.51
N VAL A 167 -1.96 -8.11 -37.69
CA VAL A 167 -1.40 -9.44 -38.07
C VAL A 167 -2.46 -10.40 -38.62
N GLY A 168 -3.70 -9.93 -38.85
CA GLY A 168 -4.74 -10.69 -39.56
C GLY A 168 -5.75 -11.37 -38.66
N GLY A 169 -6.67 -10.58 -38.21
CA GLY A 169 -8.03 -11.02 -37.94
C GLY A 169 -8.23 -12.09 -36.90
N GLY A 170 -8.58 -11.68 -35.69
CA GLY A 170 -9.53 -12.43 -34.84
C GLY A 170 -9.12 -13.78 -34.23
N ARG A 171 -8.08 -14.44 -34.69
CA ARG A 171 -7.72 -15.82 -34.25
C ARG A 171 -6.74 -15.88 -33.07
N TYR A 172 -6.06 -14.79 -32.78
CA TYR A 172 -5.08 -14.72 -31.66
C TYR A 172 -5.53 -13.88 -30.47
N ALA A 173 -6.64 -13.15 -30.60
CA ALA A 173 -7.20 -12.35 -29.49
C ALA A 173 -7.58 -13.19 -28.27
N GLY A 174 -7.95 -14.46 -28.48
CA GLY A 174 -8.28 -15.41 -27.42
C GLY A 174 -7.08 -15.97 -26.65
N ALA A 175 -5.90 -16.02 -27.28
CA ALA A 175 -4.71 -16.60 -26.65
C ALA A 175 -4.00 -15.63 -25.70
N LEU A 176 -4.14 -14.32 -25.91
CA LEU A 176 -3.59 -13.28 -25.03
C LEU A 176 -4.49 -12.94 -23.83
N GLN A 177 -5.74 -13.43 -23.85
CA GLN A 177 -6.72 -13.22 -22.78
C GLN A 177 -6.55 -14.18 -21.59
N LEU A 178 -5.64 -15.15 -21.66
CA LEU A 178 -5.33 -16.11 -20.59
C LEU A 178 -4.39 -15.57 -19.50
N GLY A 179 -3.99 -14.32 -19.58
CA GLY A 179 -3.09 -13.67 -18.64
C GLY A 179 -3.74 -12.55 -17.83
N GLY A 180 -4.74 -12.87 -17.02
CA GLY A 180 -5.07 -11.93 -15.97
C GLY A 180 -6.48 -11.37 -15.96
N SER A 181 -7.27 -11.88 -15.06
CA SER A 181 -8.29 -11.05 -14.41
C SER A 181 -7.62 -9.76 -13.94
N PRO A 182 -8.16 -8.57 -14.25
CA PRO A 182 -7.49 -7.31 -13.94
C PRO A 182 -7.35 -6.99 -12.45
N LEU A 183 -7.76 -7.88 -11.58
CA LEU A 183 -7.73 -7.71 -10.12
C LEU A 183 -7.64 -9.05 -9.39
N SER A 184 -6.74 -9.91 -9.80
CA SER A 184 -6.13 -10.79 -8.81
C SER A 184 -5.24 -9.87 -7.98
N LEU A 185 -5.49 -9.78 -6.68
CA LEU A 185 -4.59 -9.15 -5.73
C LEU A 185 -3.24 -9.87 -5.79
N PRO A 186 -2.27 -9.44 -6.57
CA PRO A 186 -0.96 -10.00 -6.51
C PRO A 186 -0.07 -8.98 -5.82
N PHE A 187 -0.10 -9.01 -4.53
CA PHE A 187 1.15 -8.79 -3.84
C PHE A 187 1.85 -10.14 -3.71
N SER A 188 2.00 -10.86 -4.84
CA SER A 188 3.02 -11.88 -4.95
C SER A 188 4.31 -11.14 -5.29
N ARG A 189 5.26 -11.28 -4.41
CA ARG A 189 6.66 -10.99 -4.65
C ARG A 189 7.11 -11.71 -5.90
N ASP A 190 7.71 -10.97 -6.81
CA ASP A 190 8.88 -11.39 -7.55
C ASP A 190 10.07 -10.63 -6.98
#